data_6826afea3f3ab3c731fa16c43ee50d0d
#
_entry.id   6826afea3f3ab3c731fa16c43ee50d0d
#
_cell.length_a   1.000
_cell.length_b   1.000
_cell.length_c   1.000
_cell.angle_alpha   90.00
_cell.angle_beta   90.00
_cell.angle_gamma   90.00
#
_symmetry.space_group_name_H-M   'P 1'
#
loop_
_entity.id
_entity.type
_entity.pdbx_description
1 polymer ?
#
loop_
_entity_poly.entity_id
_entity_poly.type
_entity_poly.pdbx_seq_one_letter_code
_entity_poly.pdbx_strand_id
1 'polypeptide(L)'
;MNRRLINDAVLAGRGLRVLVTSAMLSVVLADMGAGIAPAAASAANSAGQDGAASVFYTTSGAGNGLPNGAEIFAITVRGATVTTRDVGPTHNDGCGSLALSPHGTLYSMCGPTFGAQQLATINKKTGHANQFGVKVPGLAVMAMAFGPHGTLYAVGGCNPDPVTFECTPGPADYNSLYKVNVTTGAFTRIGSTGAPQLFMDLTFDSHGTMLGVTTTVNPSGTPAILYRVNPATGTATKLVNLVGSNYVMGLAFGRDGRLYATDAFPNSGLYRIDTKTGFETAIAALPFGSSSDLVLMNPGG
;
A
#
# COMPACT_ATOMS: atom_id res chain seq x y z
N MET A 1 -33.41 64.86 -7.78
CA MET A 1 -33.37 65.29 -6.38
C MET A 1 -32.90 64.17 -5.51
N ASN A 2 -31.81 64.45 -4.74
CA ASN A 2 -31.13 63.59 -3.73
C ASN A 2 -30.50 62.26 -4.19
N ARG A 3 -29.22 62.15 -4.43
CA ARG A 3 -27.98 62.20 -3.63
C ARG A 3 -28.03 61.46 -2.28
N ARG A 4 -27.30 60.38 -2.17
CA ARG A 4 -26.29 60.06 -1.14
C ARG A 4 -25.79 58.63 -1.40
N LEU A 5 -24.51 58.47 -1.78
CA LEU A 5 -23.32 58.22 -0.96
C LEU A 5 -23.48 56.95 -0.10
N ILE A 6 -22.62 56.01 -0.31
CA ILE A 6 -21.90 55.30 0.78
C ILE A 6 -20.83 54.39 0.14
N ASN A 7 -19.65 54.80 0.34
CA ASN A 7 -18.49 54.17 0.93
C ASN A 7 -17.95 52.89 0.37
N ASP A 8 -16.81 53.09 -0.23
CA ASP A 8 -15.72 52.14 -0.36
C ASP A 8 -15.35 51.52 0.99
N ALA A 9 -15.33 50.20 1.05
CA ALA A 9 -14.59 49.44 2.07
C ALA A 9 -13.62 48.53 1.36
N VAL A 10 -12.40 49.02 1.16
CA VAL A 10 -11.24 48.24 0.87
C VAL A 10 -10.94 47.38 2.09
N LEU A 11 -11.25 46.10 2.02
CA LEU A 11 -10.76 45.12 2.97
C LEU A 11 -9.58 44.38 2.37
N ALA A 12 -8.41 44.81 2.80
CA ALA A 12 -7.14 44.12 2.57
C ALA A 12 -7.23 42.70 3.10
N GLY A 13 -7.18 41.74 2.18
CA GLY A 13 -7.07 40.32 2.49
C GLY A 13 -5.72 40.01 3.12
N ARG A 14 -5.69 39.92 4.45
CA ARG A 14 -4.58 39.29 5.16
C ARG A 14 -4.71 37.77 4.97
N GLY A 15 -3.75 37.23 4.22
CA GLY A 15 -3.60 35.79 4.06
C GLY A 15 -3.44 35.10 5.42
N LEU A 16 -4.41 34.34 5.81
CA LEU A 16 -4.32 33.42 6.93
C LEU A 16 -3.49 32.21 6.49
N ARG A 17 -2.19 32.27 6.79
CA ARG A 17 -1.35 31.07 6.72
C ARG A 17 -1.73 30.19 7.92
N VAL A 18 -2.47 29.15 7.67
CA VAL A 18 -2.68 28.08 8.65
C VAL A 18 -1.36 27.34 8.79
N LEU A 19 -0.58 27.67 9.82
CA LEU A 19 0.46 26.78 10.30
C LEU A 19 -0.23 25.60 10.98
N VAL A 20 -0.20 24.45 10.32
CA VAL A 20 -0.51 23.18 10.98
C VAL A 20 0.69 22.84 11.85
N THR A 21 0.67 23.31 13.09
CA THR A 21 1.56 22.82 14.13
C THR A 21 1.07 21.44 14.54
N SER A 22 1.89 20.42 14.28
CA SER A 22 1.72 19.08 14.84
C SER A 22 1.68 19.18 16.36
N ALA A 23 0.48 19.17 16.93
CA ALA A 23 0.31 18.98 18.36
C ALA A 23 0.58 17.50 18.66
N MET A 24 1.76 17.20 19.19
CA MET A 24 2.03 15.94 19.85
C MET A 24 1.11 15.83 21.06
N LEU A 25 0.11 14.96 20.96
CA LEU A 25 -0.69 14.57 22.10
C LEU A 25 0.15 13.56 22.90
N SER A 26 0.81 14.05 23.93
CA SER A 26 1.49 13.22 24.92
C SER A 26 0.42 12.50 25.77
N VAL A 27 0.16 11.25 25.47
CA VAL A 27 -0.61 10.38 26.36
C VAL A 27 0.32 9.91 27.47
N VAL A 28 0.08 10.39 28.67
CA VAL A 28 0.69 9.89 29.89
C VAL A 28 0.14 8.47 30.12
N LEU A 29 0.94 7.45 29.88
CA LEU A 29 0.66 6.08 30.31
C LEU A 29 0.92 6.01 31.82
N ALA A 30 -0.14 5.87 32.60
CA ALA A 30 -0.06 5.46 33.97
C ALA A 30 0.35 3.97 34.01
N ASP A 31 1.40 3.75 34.71
CA ASP A 31 2.01 2.47 35.07
C ASP A 31 0.99 1.55 35.76
N MET A 32 0.62 0.44 35.12
CA MET A 32 0.02 -0.71 35.80
C MET A 32 0.91 -1.92 35.51
N GLY A 33 1.84 -2.12 36.42
CA GLY A 33 2.68 -3.30 36.45
C GLY A 33 1.85 -4.58 36.67
N ALA A 34 1.80 -5.40 35.62
CA ALA A 34 1.55 -6.83 35.75
C ALA A 34 2.56 -7.52 34.84
N GLY A 35 3.59 -8.08 35.44
CA GLY A 35 4.62 -8.83 34.74
C GLY A 35 4.01 -10.05 34.07
N ILE A 36 3.93 -10.00 32.77
CA ILE A 36 3.77 -11.17 31.90
C ILE A 36 5.17 -11.55 31.46
N ALA A 37 5.71 -12.61 32.08
CA ALA A 37 6.94 -13.23 31.61
C ALA A 37 6.77 -13.62 30.14
N PRO A 38 7.76 -13.38 29.26
CA PRO A 38 7.69 -13.84 27.91
C PRO A 38 7.62 -15.37 27.90
N ALA A 39 6.51 -15.93 27.44
CA ALA A 39 6.45 -17.35 27.13
C ALA A 39 7.55 -17.63 26.11
N ALA A 40 8.54 -18.40 26.50
CA ALA A 40 9.56 -18.92 25.60
C ALA A 40 8.83 -19.76 24.54
N ALA A 41 8.60 -19.16 23.38
CA ALA A 41 8.11 -19.88 22.23
C ALA A 41 9.17 -20.94 21.90
N SER A 42 8.81 -22.18 22.11
CA SER A 42 9.57 -23.35 21.68
C SER A 42 9.89 -23.17 20.20
N ALA A 43 11.15 -22.87 19.90
CA ALA A 43 11.71 -22.91 18.57
C ALA A 43 11.70 -24.37 18.13
N ALA A 44 10.60 -24.82 17.54
CA ALA A 44 10.60 -26.05 16.78
C ALA A 44 11.55 -25.86 15.60
N ASN A 45 12.71 -26.47 15.70
CA ASN A 45 13.72 -26.62 14.67
C ASN A 45 13.09 -27.03 13.35
N SER A 46 12.94 -26.12 12.41
CA SER A 46 13.06 -26.43 10.98
C SER A 46 14.47 -26.04 10.53
N ALA A 47 15.45 -26.76 11.05
CA ALA A 47 16.78 -26.81 10.46
C ALA A 47 16.62 -27.52 9.10
N GLY A 48 16.76 -26.76 7.99
CA GLY A 48 16.86 -27.37 6.68
C GLY A 48 16.24 -26.61 5.53
N GLN A 49 16.35 -25.29 5.51
CA GLN A 49 16.42 -24.51 4.27
C GLN A 49 17.13 -23.20 4.63
N ASP A 50 18.46 -23.19 4.45
CA ASP A 50 19.19 -21.95 4.19
C ASP A 50 18.65 -21.42 2.86
N GLY A 51 17.40 -20.93 2.91
CA GLY A 51 16.61 -20.55 1.79
C GLY A 51 17.21 -19.33 1.13
N ALA A 52 17.18 -19.32 -0.18
CA ALA A 52 17.52 -18.18 -0.99
C ALA A 52 16.84 -16.93 -0.41
N ALA A 53 17.60 -15.83 -0.28
CA ALA A 53 17.08 -14.58 0.26
C ALA A 53 15.83 -14.14 -0.49
N SER A 54 14.81 -13.70 0.22
CA SER A 54 13.68 -12.98 -0.37
C SER A 54 14.08 -11.52 -0.51
N VAL A 55 14.00 -10.98 -1.72
CA VAL A 55 14.21 -9.55 -1.99
C VAL A 55 12.87 -8.96 -2.41
N PHE A 56 12.42 -7.99 -1.66
CA PHE A 56 11.18 -7.28 -1.95
C PHE A 56 11.49 -5.85 -2.38
N TYR A 57 10.64 -5.30 -3.23
CA TYR A 57 10.56 -3.86 -3.43
C TYR A 57 9.32 -3.30 -2.76
N THR A 58 9.44 -2.07 -2.26
CA THR A 58 8.36 -1.28 -1.68
C THR A 58 8.54 0.19 -2.07
N THR A 59 7.46 0.96 -1.98
CA THR A 59 7.50 2.40 -2.10
C THR A 59 7.38 3.04 -0.72
N SER A 60 8.08 4.14 -0.52
CA SER A 60 7.93 5.00 0.64
C SER A 60 7.56 6.41 0.22
N GLY A 61 6.77 7.10 1.05
CA GLY A 61 6.39 8.48 0.78
C GLY A 61 5.46 8.63 -0.44
N ALA A 62 4.62 7.62 -0.74
CA ALA A 62 3.63 7.70 -1.81
C ALA A 62 2.61 8.84 -1.64
N GLY A 63 2.77 9.65 -0.59
CA GLY A 63 2.00 10.87 -0.34
C GLY A 63 2.38 12.00 -1.29
N ASN A 64 1.41 12.84 -1.59
CA ASN A 64 1.54 13.99 -2.49
C ASN A 64 2.56 15.02 -1.98
N GLY A 65 3.30 15.59 -2.92
CA GLY A 65 4.10 16.80 -2.68
C GLY A 65 5.53 16.59 -2.23
N LEU A 66 6.08 15.39 -2.33
CA LEU A 66 7.51 15.19 -2.17
C LEU A 66 8.25 15.72 -3.41
N PRO A 67 9.35 16.49 -3.24
CA PRO A 67 10.06 17.14 -4.36
C PRO A 67 10.53 16.18 -5.45
N ASN A 68 10.79 14.92 -5.09
CA ASN A 68 11.30 13.88 -5.99
C ASN A 68 10.32 12.71 -6.18
N GLY A 69 9.07 12.86 -5.73
CA GLY A 69 8.08 11.79 -5.75
C GLY A 69 8.30 10.73 -4.67
N ALA A 70 7.66 9.58 -4.83
CA ALA A 70 7.88 8.44 -3.95
C ALA A 70 9.29 7.85 -4.15
N GLU A 71 9.82 7.22 -3.12
CA GLU A 71 11.12 6.54 -3.17
C GLU A 71 10.93 5.02 -3.20
N ILE A 72 11.76 4.34 -3.98
CA ILE A 72 11.78 2.87 -4.07
C ILE A 72 12.85 2.33 -3.13
N PHE A 73 12.46 1.39 -2.29
CA PHE A 73 13.38 0.63 -1.42
C PHE A 73 13.38 -0.85 -1.76
N ALA A 74 14.54 -1.47 -1.60
CA ALA A 74 14.69 -2.92 -1.62
C ALA A 74 14.87 -3.43 -0.18
N ILE A 75 14.09 -4.44 0.20
CA ILE A 75 14.16 -5.12 1.49
C ILE A 75 14.65 -6.54 1.24
N THR A 76 15.78 -6.92 1.81
CA THR A 76 16.31 -8.29 1.71
C THR A 76 16.11 -9.00 3.04
N VAL A 77 15.43 -10.15 3.01
CA VAL A 77 15.21 -11.04 4.15
C VAL A 77 15.99 -12.32 3.94
N ARG A 78 16.92 -12.63 4.85
CA ARG A 78 17.69 -13.86 4.88
C ARG A 78 17.66 -14.44 6.29
N GLY A 79 16.86 -15.46 6.51
CA GLY A 79 16.62 -16.00 7.86
C GLY A 79 16.07 -14.92 8.80
N ALA A 80 16.80 -14.59 9.87
CA ALA A 80 16.45 -13.53 10.80
C ALA A 80 17.04 -12.16 10.43
N THR A 81 17.87 -12.08 9.38
CA THR A 81 18.54 -10.84 8.99
C THR A 81 17.66 -10.09 7.96
N VAL A 82 17.42 -8.82 8.22
CA VAL A 82 16.76 -7.89 7.30
C VAL A 82 17.72 -6.75 6.98
N THR A 83 17.89 -6.46 5.71
CA THR A 83 18.62 -5.28 5.24
C THR A 83 17.78 -4.50 4.26
N THR A 84 17.92 -3.19 4.28
CA THR A 84 17.24 -2.28 3.37
C THR A 84 18.26 -1.54 2.50
N ARG A 85 17.88 -1.23 1.28
CA ARG A 85 18.67 -0.42 0.36
C ARG A 85 17.75 0.56 -0.35
N ASP A 86 18.12 1.81 -0.33
CA ASP A 86 17.52 2.84 -1.17
C ASP A 86 17.86 2.56 -2.63
N VAL A 87 16.84 2.52 -3.50
CA VAL A 87 16.99 2.36 -4.94
C VAL A 87 17.00 3.72 -5.62
N GLY A 88 16.18 4.64 -5.11
CA GLY A 88 16.10 6.02 -5.57
C GLY A 88 14.67 6.51 -5.81
N PRO A 89 14.53 7.80 -6.10
CA PRO A 89 13.24 8.46 -6.29
C PRO A 89 12.60 8.12 -7.61
N THR A 90 11.26 8.10 -7.61
CA THR A 90 10.47 7.85 -8.82
C THR A 90 10.42 9.06 -9.75
N HIS A 91 10.66 10.27 -9.24
CA HIS A 91 10.46 11.56 -9.91
C HIS A 91 9.02 11.77 -10.43
N ASN A 92 8.07 11.03 -9.86
CA ASN A 92 6.65 11.15 -10.14
C ASN A 92 5.85 11.14 -8.85
N ASP A 93 4.80 11.93 -8.80
CA ASP A 93 3.89 11.95 -7.66
C ASP A 93 3.18 10.60 -7.51
N GLY A 94 2.95 10.21 -6.25
CA GLY A 94 2.03 9.16 -5.89
C GLY A 94 2.27 7.80 -6.54
N CYS A 95 3.52 7.41 -6.82
CA CYS A 95 3.83 6.05 -7.27
C CYS A 95 3.64 5.07 -6.11
N GLY A 96 2.54 4.34 -6.13
CA GLY A 96 2.22 3.23 -5.25
C GLY A 96 1.83 2.00 -6.07
N SER A 97 1.36 0.94 -5.43
CA SER A 97 0.85 -0.25 -6.12
C SER A 97 1.88 -0.90 -7.05
N LEU A 98 2.94 -1.46 -6.48
CA LEU A 98 3.98 -2.14 -7.25
C LEU A 98 3.50 -3.53 -7.74
N ALA A 99 3.89 -3.89 -8.95
CA ALA A 99 3.69 -5.25 -9.46
C ALA A 99 4.87 -5.68 -10.34
N LEU A 100 5.43 -6.86 -10.08
CA LEU A 100 6.51 -7.42 -10.89
C LEU A 100 5.96 -8.41 -11.91
N SER A 101 6.22 -8.14 -13.20
CA SER A 101 5.83 -9.07 -14.25
C SER A 101 6.65 -10.35 -14.23
N PRO A 102 6.16 -11.46 -14.82
CA PRO A 102 6.94 -12.68 -14.97
C PRO A 102 8.26 -12.49 -15.72
N HIS A 103 8.33 -11.47 -16.58
CA HIS A 103 9.54 -11.09 -17.34
C HIS A 103 10.46 -10.11 -16.61
N GLY A 104 10.18 -9.82 -15.34
CA GLY A 104 11.02 -8.99 -14.49
C GLY A 104 10.86 -7.48 -14.68
N THR A 105 9.83 -7.00 -15.39
CA THR A 105 9.51 -5.58 -15.44
C THR A 105 8.71 -5.19 -14.20
N LEU A 106 9.16 -4.17 -13.48
CA LEU A 106 8.46 -3.61 -12.33
C LEU A 106 7.51 -2.52 -12.81
N TYR A 107 6.25 -2.64 -12.47
CA TYR A 107 5.18 -1.69 -12.78
C TYR A 107 4.69 -0.99 -11.52
N SER A 108 4.15 0.20 -11.70
CA SER A 108 3.48 1.00 -10.66
C SER A 108 2.37 1.84 -11.27
N MET A 109 1.41 2.23 -10.45
CA MET A 109 0.51 3.34 -10.78
C MET A 109 1.09 4.62 -10.20
N CYS A 110 1.30 5.61 -11.06
CA CYS A 110 1.87 6.90 -10.69
C CYS A 110 0.90 8.03 -11.03
N GLY A 111 0.87 9.04 -10.20
CA GLY A 111 0.03 10.23 -10.35
C GLY A 111 -0.51 10.70 -9.01
N PRO A 112 -1.16 11.87 -8.96
CA PRO A 112 -1.73 12.39 -7.74
C PRO A 112 -2.71 11.38 -7.12
N THR A 113 -2.63 11.17 -5.81
CA THR A 113 -3.50 10.23 -5.09
C THR A 113 -5.00 10.53 -5.32
N PHE A 114 -5.34 11.80 -5.52
CA PHE A 114 -6.70 12.27 -5.78
C PHE A 114 -6.92 12.73 -7.24
N GLY A 115 -6.06 12.30 -8.14
CA GLY A 115 -6.08 12.70 -9.54
C GLY A 115 -6.09 11.53 -10.51
N ALA A 116 -5.81 11.84 -11.77
CA ALA A 116 -5.66 10.81 -12.79
C ALA A 116 -4.31 10.12 -12.65
N GLN A 117 -4.35 8.83 -12.31
CA GLN A 117 -3.17 7.97 -12.29
C GLN A 117 -2.89 7.37 -13.67
N GLN A 118 -1.65 6.97 -13.88
CA GLN A 118 -1.17 6.39 -15.13
C GLN A 118 -0.22 5.23 -14.83
N LEU A 119 -0.28 4.17 -15.63
CA LEU A 119 0.66 3.06 -15.51
C LEU A 119 2.08 3.53 -15.83
N ALA A 120 3.03 3.05 -15.04
CA ALA A 120 4.46 3.35 -15.20
C ALA A 120 5.28 2.07 -15.09
N THR A 121 6.45 2.07 -15.72
CA THR A 121 7.52 1.13 -15.42
C THR A 121 8.53 1.77 -14.50
N ILE A 122 9.06 1.00 -13.55
CA ILE A 122 10.07 1.45 -12.59
C ILE A 122 11.44 0.89 -12.98
N ASN A 123 12.42 1.75 -13.07
CA ASN A 123 13.81 1.34 -13.23
C ASN A 123 14.34 0.78 -11.90
N LYS A 124 14.58 -0.51 -11.83
CA LYS A 124 15.02 -1.23 -10.63
C LYS A 124 16.40 -0.81 -10.09
N LYS A 125 17.18 -0.04 -10.85
CA LYS A 125 18.51 0.47 -10.44
C LYS A 125 18.47 1.90 -9.90
N THR A 126 17.54 2.71 -10.39
CA THR A 126 17.50 4.16 -10.09
C THR A 126 16.20 4.61 -9.43
N GLY A 127 15.19 3.76 -9.31
CA GLY A 127 13.85 4.13 -8.83
C GLY A 127 12.98 4.88 -9.85
N HIS A 128 13.58 5.47 -10.88
CA HIS A 128 12.89 6.33 -11.83
C HIS A 128 11.68 5.66 -12.47
N ALA A 129 10.53 6.35 -12.44
CA ALA A 129 9.29 5.91 -13.06
C ALA A 129 9.10 6.53 -14.44
N ASN A 130 8.76 5.70 -15.41
CA ASN A 130 8.41 6.13 -16.76
C ASN A 130 6.92 5.83 -17.01
N GLN A 131 6.10 6.87 -16.96
CA GLN A 131 4.66 6.78 -17.18
C GLN A 131 4.33 6.59 -18.66
N PHE A 132 3.33 5.77 -18.94
CA PHE A 132 2.86 5.53 -20.30
C PHE A 132 1.38 5.10 -20.34
N GLY A 133 0.82 5.07 -21.55
CA GLY A 133 -0.55 4.61 -21.78
C GLY A 133 -1.61 5.64 -21.35
N VAL A 134 -2.81 5.16 -21.09
CA VAL A 134 -3.95 6.03 -20.79
C VAL A 134 -3.95 6.46 -19.31
N LYS A 135 -4.37 7.69 -19.06
CA LYS A 135 -4.68 8.16 -17.71
C LYS A 135 -6.04 7.62 -17.27
N VAL A 136 -6.12 7.20 -16.02
CA VAL A 136 -7.35 6.65 -15.42
C VAL A 136 -7.91 7.69 -14.43
N PRO A 137 -8.85 8.55 -14.87
CA PRO A 137 -9.42 9.57 -14.01
C PRO A 137 -10.43 8.95 -13.02
N GLY A 138 -10.44 9.46 -11.80
CA GLY A 138 -11.46 9.10 -10.79
C GLY A 138 -11.31 7.70 -10.18
N LEU A 139 -10.22 6.99 -10.46
CA LEU A 139 -9.91 5.71 -9.88
C LEU A 139 -8.56 5.78 -9.18
N ALA A 140 -8.56 5.70 -7.85
CA ALA A 140 -7.35 5.51 -7.08
C ALA A 140 -7.01 4.01 -7.08
N VAL A 141 -5.99 3.63 -7.82
CA VAL A 141 -5.48 2.25 -7.82
C VAL A 141 -4.56 2.09 -6.61
N MET A 142 -4.97 1.21 -5.70
CA MET A 142 -4.27 1.00 -4.42
C MET A 142 -3.51 -0.32 -4.39
N ALA A 143 -3.88 -1.28 -5.24
CA ALA A 143 -3.30 -2.61 -5.23
C ALA A 143 -3.10 -3.14 -6.64
N MET A 144 -1.96 -3.78 -6.90
CA MET A 144 -1.71 -4.49 -8.16
C MET A 144 -0.94 -5.78 -7.95
N ALA A 145 -1.24 -6.81 -8.75
CA ALA A 145 -0.45 -8.03 -8.78
C ALA A 145 -0.50 -8.70 -10.16
N PHE A 146 0.61 -9.30 -10.57
CA PHE A 146 0.61 -10.22 -11.72
C PHE A 146 0.17 -11.61 -11.30
N GLY A 147 -0.83 -12.13 -11.97
CA GLY A 147 -1.21 -13.54 -11.85
C GLY A 147 -0.23 -14.48 -12.56
N PRO A 148 -0.33 -15.79 -12.31
CA PRO A 148 0.62 -16.80 -12.81
C PRO A 148 0.72 -16.87 -14.32
N HIS A 149 -0.28 -16.37 -15.05
CA HIS A 149 -0.30 -16.33 -16.53
C HIS A 149 0.07 -14.95 -17.11
N GLY A 150 0.68 -14.07 -16.31
CA GLY A 150 1.14 -12.76 -16.76
C GLY A 150 0.03 -11.71 -16.93
N THR A 151 -1.18 -11.98 -16.46
CA THR A 151 -2.24 -10.98 -16.39
C THR A 151 -2.00 -10.05 -15.22
N LEU A 152 -1.94 -8.74 -15.47
CA LEU A 152 -1.90 -7.73 -14.42
C LEU A 152 -3.33 -7.47 -13.92
N TYR A 153 -3.51 -7.66 -12.62
CA TYR A 153 -4.73 -7.31 -11.91
C TYR A 153 -4.50 -6.05 -11.07
N ALA A 154 -5.57 -5.28 -10.90
CA ALA A 154 -5.56 -4.10 -10.04
C ALA A 154 -6.88 -4.01 -9.28
N VAL A 155 -6.83 -3.49 -8.05
CA VAL A 155 -8.03 -3.03 -7.36
C VAL A 155 -7.99 -1.51 -7.31
N GLY A 156 -9.04 -0.91 -7.83
CA GLY A 156 -9.28 0.51 -7.74
C GLY A 156 -10.23 0.79 -6.59
N GLY A 157 -9.83 1.76 -5.79
CA GLY A 157 -10.64 2.27 -4.70
C GLY A 157 -11.43 3.50 -5.10
N CYS A 158 -11.98 4.13 -4.09
CA CYS A 158 -12.60 5.43 -4.23
C CYS A 158 -11.57 6.49 -4.66
N ASN A 159 -12.11 7.59 -5.16
CA ASN A 159 -11.39 8.86 -5.12
C ASN A 159 -11.70 9.47 -3.73
N PRO A 160 -10.81 9.35 -2.74
CA PRO A 160 -11.10 9.86 -1.42
C PRO A 160 -11.22 11.38 -1.48
N ASP A 161 -12.12 11.93 -0.67
CA ASP A 161 -12.22 13.39 -0.47
C ASP A 161 -10.87 13.91 0.04
N PRO A 162 -10.29 14.94 -0.59
CA PRO A 162 -8.95 15.42 -0.23
C PRO A 162 -8.85 16.06 1.16
N VAL A 163 -9.98 16.35 1.81
CA VAL A 163 -10.05 16.99 3.13
C VAL A 163 -10.38 15.98 4.22
N THR A 164 -11.38 15.14 3.99
CA THR A 164 -11.87 14.19 5.00
C THR A 164 -11.21 12.82 4.89
N PHE A 165 -10.53 12.54 3.78
CA PHE A 165 -10.02 11.22 3.41
C PHE A 165 -11.11 10.14 3.39
N GLU A 166 -12.36 10.55 3.46
CA GLU A 166 -13.48 9.63 3.34
C GLU A 166 -13.70 9.27 1.88
N CYS A 167 -13.80 8.00 1.64
CA CYS A 167 -14.26 7.50 0.38
C CYS A 167 -15.74 7.77 0.27
N THR A 168 -16.12 8.79 -0.44
CA THR A 168 -17.52 8.93 -0.82
C THR A 168 -17.94 7.65 -1.54
N PRO A 169 -19.06 7.01 -1.15
CA PRO A 169 -19.56 5.88 -1.91
C PRO A 169 -19.74 6.36 -3.34
N GLY A 170 -18.72 6.11 -4.10
CA GLY A 170 -18.67 6.41 -5.53
C GLY A 170 -19.48 5.39 -6.31
N PRO A 171 -19.52 5.51 -7.61
CA PRO A 171 -20.24 4.61 -8.50
C PRO A 171 -19.82 3.15 -8.29
N ALA A 172 -20.51 2.24 -8.95
CA ALA A 172 -20.36 0.77 -8.92
C ALA A 172 -18.91 0.22 -9.01
N ASP A 173 -17.93 1.09 -9.20
CA ASP A 173 -16.51 0.77 -9.38
C ASP A 173 -15.67 0.83 -8.09
N TYR A 174 -16.29 1.26 -6.96
CA TYR A 174 -15.62 1.26 -5.67
C TYR A 174 -15.14 -0.15 -5.31
N ASN A 175 -13.85 -0.25 -4.99
CA ASN A 175 -13.23 -1.52 -4.59
C ASN A 175 -13.49 -2.66 -5.59
N SER A 176 -13.38 -2.35 -6.89
CA SER A 176 -13.55 -3.32 -7.97
C SER A 176 -12.22 -3.86 -8.45
N LEU A 177 -12.23 -5.14 -8.85
CA LEU A 177 -11.12 -5.81 -9.51
C LEU A 177 -11.15 -5.51 -11.01
N TYR A 178 -9.97 -5.24 -11.55
CA TYR A 178 -9.75 -4.94 -12.97
C TYR A 178 -8.64 -5.82 -13.53
N LYS A 179 -8.68 -6.06 -14.86
CA LYS A 179 -7.52 -6.42 -15.66
C LYS A 179 -6.91 -5.16 -16.23
N VAL A 180 -5.58 -5.09 -16.22
CA VAL A 180 -4.83 -3.96 -16.78
C VAL A 180 -4.05 -4.43 -18.01
N ASN A 181 -4.24 -3.74 -19.13
CA ASN A 181 -3.45 -3.95 -20.32
C ASN A 181 -2.09 -3.28 -20.15
N VAL A 182 -1.02 -4.05 -20.01
CA VAL A 182 0.33 -3.55 -19.76
C VAL A 182 0.98 -2.79 -20.93
N THR A 183 0.36 -2.81 -22.11
CA THR A 183 0.83 -2.04 -23.28
C THR A 183 0.15 -0.69 -23.36
N THR A 184 -1.16 -0.64 -23.09
CA THR A 184 -1.96 0.57 -23.27
C THR A 184 -2.30 1.27 -21.97
N GLY A 185 -2.11 0.62 -20.81
CA GLY A 185 -2.55 1.10 -19.49
C GLY A 185 -4.08 1.07 -19.32
N ALA A 186 -4.83 0.46 -20.25
CA ALA A 186 -6.29 0.41 -20.17
C ALA A 186 -6.79 -0.59 -19.13
N PHE A 187 -7.84 -0.21 -18.41
CA PHE A 187 -8.48 -1.01 -17.36
C PHE A 187 -9.77 -1.63 -17.90
N THR A 188 -9.94 -2.93 -17.67
CA THR A 188 -11.17 -3.67 -17.94
C THR A 188 -11.72 -4.20 -16.63
N ARG A 189 -12.90 -3.72 -16.21
CA ARG A 189 -13.54 -4.14 -14.97
C ARG A 189 -13.92 -5.62 -15.02
N ILE A 190 -13.62 -6.35 -13.94
CA ILE A 190 -14.04 -7.73 -13.72
C ILE A 190 -15.31 -7.74 -12.85
N GLY A 191 -15.24 -7.13 -11.67
CA GLY A 191 -16.37 -7.08 -10.75
C GLY A 191 -16.01 -6.43 -9.42
N SER A 192 -17.04 -6.17 -8.59
CA SER A 192 -16.86 -5.66 -7.23
C SER A 192 -16.29 -6.74 -6.32
N THR A 193 -15.38 -6.34 -5.43
CA THR A 193 -14.87 -7.25 -4.40
C THR A 193 -15.88 -7.52 -3.29
N GLY A 194 -16.83 -6.60 -3.09
CA GLY A 194 -17.81 -6.67 -1.99
C GLY A 194 -17.20 -6.39 -0.62
N ALA A 195 -15.89 -6.11 -0.53
CA ALA A 195 -15.26 -5.78 0.74
C ALA A 195 -15.61 -4.33 1.16
N PRO A 196 -15.93 -4.12 2.45
CA PRO A 196 -16.32 -2.79 2.94
C PRO A 196 -15.14 -1.85 3.15
N GLN A 197 -13.93 -2.39 3.25
CA GLN A 197 -12.69 -1.64 3.44
C GLN A 197 -11.91 -1.58 2.13
N LEU A 198 -11.04 -0.57 1.99
CA LEU A 198 -10.15 -0.44 0.83
C LEU A 198 -9.13 -1.59 0.78
N PHE A 199 -8.97 -2.19 -0.38
CA PHE A 199 -7.81 -3.02 -0.68
C PHE A 199 -6.58 -2.14 -0.80
N MET A 200 -5.54 -2.52 -0.07
CA MET A 200 -4.27 -1.79 -0.07
C MET A 200 -3.19 -2.54 -0.85
N ASP A 201 -3.28 -3.88 -0.91
CA ASP A 201 -2.37 -4.66 -1.74
C ASP A 201 -2.99 -6.00 -2.16
N LEU A 202 -2.43 -6.58 -3.24
CA LEU A 202 -2.75 -7.88 -3.80
C LEU A 202 -1.48 -8.71 -3.97
N THR A 203 -1.59 -10.01 -3.81
CA THR A 203 -0.51 -10.96 -4.11
C THR A 203 -1.07 -12.29 -4.59
N PHE A 204 -0.22 -13.11 -5.22
CA PHE A 204 -0.54 -14.49 -5.56
C PHE A 204 0.38 -15.46 -4.82
N ASP A 205 -0.19 -16.54 -4.32
CA ASP A 205 0.60 -17.66 -3.83
C ASP A 205 1.15 -18.51 -4.99
N SER A 206 2.01 -19.49 -4.66
CA SER A 206 2.60 -20.40 -5.64
C SER A 206 1.59 -21.33 -6.35
N HIS A 207 0.35 -21.40 -5.83
CA HIS A 207 -0.74 -22.19 -6.41
C HIS A 207 -1.68 -21.35 -7.27
N GLY A 208 -1.40 -20.05 -7.41
CA GLY A 208 -2.22 -19.12 -8.18
C GLY A 208 -3.45 -18.61 -7.42
N THR A 209 -3.49 -18.73 -6.10
CA THR A 209 -4.54 -18.13 -5.28
C THR A 209 -4.25 -16.64 -5.10
N MET A 210 -5.18 -15.78 -5.49
CA MET A 210 -5.08 -14.35 -5.23
C MET A 210 -5.49 -14.05 -3.79
N LEU A 211 -4.61 -13.42 -3.05
CA LEU A 211 -4.89 -12.84 -1.73
C LEU A 211 -4.83 -11.31 -1.82
N GLY A 212 -5.57 -10.66 -0.95
CA GLY A 212 -5.50 -9.21 -0.81
C GLY A 212 -5.74 -8.80 0.63
N VAL A 213 -5.18 -7.68 1.00
CA VAL A 213 -5.33 -7.09 2.32
C VAL A 213 -6.11 -5.79 2.22
N THR A 214 -7.02 -5.61 3.16
CA THR A 214 -7.76 -4.35 3.31
C THR A 214 -7.33 -3.65 4.58
N THR A 215 -7.43 -2.32 4.58
CA THR A 215 -7.23 -1.51 5.79
C THR A 215 -8.32 -0.45 5.89
N THR A 216 -8.51 0.11 7.08
CA THR A 216 -9.33 1.29 7.27
C THR A 216 -8.41 2.51 7.36
N VAL A 217 -8.71 3.54 6.58
CA VAL A 217 -8.03 4.85 6.68
C VAL A 217 -8.42 5.61 7.95
N ASN A 218 -9.41 5.13 8.69
CA ASN A 218 -9.84 5.74 9.94
C ASN A 218 -9.26 4.96 11.13
N PRO A 219 -8.60 5.60 12.11
CA PRO A 219 -7.99 4.96 13.28
C PRO A 219 -9.00 4.33 14.27
N SER A 220 -10.20 4.01 13.83
CA SER A 220 -11.30 3.48 14.64
C SER A 220 -11.08 2.07 15.21
N GLY A 221 -9.86 1.53 15.15
CA GLY A 221 -9.54 0.22 15.73
C GLY A 221 -10.10 -0.97 14.95
N THR A 222 -10.60 -0.76 13.73
CA THR A 222 -11.03 -1.86 12.87
C THR A 222 -9.79 -2.57 12.32
N PRO A 223 -9.63 -3.88 12.54
CA PRO A 223 -8.46 -4.61 12.09
C PRO A 223 -8.38 -4.65 10.56
N ALA A 224 -7.17 -4.70 10.02
CA ALA A 224 -6.94 -5.11 8.65
C ALA A 224 -7.48 -6.53 8.43
N ILE A 225 -7.90 -6.83 7.21
CA ILE A 225 -8.52 -8.12 6.89
C ILE A 225 -7.82 -8.74 5.69
N LEU A 226 -7.45 -10.01 5.81
CA LEU A 226 -6.96 -10.80 4.70
C LEU A 226 -8.12 -11.45 3.98
N TYR A 227 -8.16 -11.33 2.66
CA TYR A 227 -9.17 -11.89 1.78
C TYR A 227 -8.56 -12.86 0.77
N ARG A 228 -9.35 -13.84 0.35
CA ARG A 228 -9.16 -14.53 -0.93
C ARG A 228 -10.01 -13.82 -1.98
N VAL A 229 -9.40 -13.47 -3.11
CA VAL A 229 -10.10 -12.79 -4.21
C VAL A 229 -10.24 -13.76 -5.39
N ASN A 230 -11.42 -13.84 -5.95
CA ASN A 230 -11.65 -14.63 -7.16
C ASN A 230 -11.28 -13.80 -8.41
N PRO A 231 -10.21 -14.15 -9.15
CA PRO A 231 -9.76 -13.35 -10.27
C PRO A 231 -10.71 -13.36 -11.48
N ALA A 232 -11.67 -14.27 -11.52
CA ALA A 232 -12.66 -14.35 -12.60
C ALA A 232 -13.90 -13.47 -12.35
N THR A 233 -14.26 -13.24 -11.08
CA THR A 233 -15.49 -12.50 -10.72
C THR A 233 -15.22 -11.22 -9.95
N GLY A 234 -14.02 -11.07 -9.39
CA GLY A 234 -13.65 -9.99 -8.47
C GLY A 234 -14.04 -10.26 -7.02
N THR A 235 -14.98 -11.14 -6.74
CA THR A 235 -15.52 -11.36 -5.40
C THR A 235 -14.45 -11.73 -4.39
N ALA A 236 -14.42 -11.02 -3.26
CA ALA A 236 -13.52 -11.30 -2.14
C ALA A 236 -14.26 -12.08 -1.04
N THR A 237 -13.60 -13.12 -0.54
CA THR A 237 -14.06 -13.90 0.61
C THR A 237 -13.09 -13.67 1.76
N LYS A 238 -13.61 -13.20 2.89
CA LYS A 238 -12.82 -12.97 4.10
C LYS A 238 -12.19 -14.29 4.57
N LEU A 239 -10.89 -14.26 4.82
CA LEU A 239 -10.16 -15.35 5.45
C LEU A 239 -10.04 -15.13 6.95
N VAL A 240 -9.40 -14.03 7.36
CA VAL A 240 -9.09 -13.77 8.77
C VAL A 240 -8.91 -12.27 9.02
N ASN A 241 -9.21 -11.80 10.24
CA ASN A 241 -8.75 -10.50 10.71
C ASN A 241 -7.27 -10.58 11.05
N LEU A 242 -6.51 -9.56 10.67
CA LEU A 242 -5.12 -9.46 11.08
C LEU A 242 -5.04 -8.98 12.53
N VAL A 243 -4.05 -9.48 13.27
CA VAL A 243 -3.85 -9.20 14.68
C VAL A 243 -2.44 -8.64 14.87
N GLY A 244 -2.34 -7.34 15.11
CA GLY A 244 -1.07 -6.65 15.27
C GLY A 244 -1.08 -5.25 14.68
N SER A 245 -1.18 -5.13 13.37
CA SER A 245 -1.29 -3.86 12.66
C SER A 245 -2.70 -3.61 12.14
N ASN A 246 -3.12 -2.35 12.19
CA ASN A 246 -4.37 -1.91 11.56
C ASN A 246 -4.14 -1.26 10.18
N TYR A 247 -2.87 -1.01 9.82
CA TYR A 247 -2.48 -0.25 8.63
C TYR A 247 -1.57 -1.03 7.69
N VAL A 248 -1.93 -2.30 7.44
CA VAL A 248 -1.19 -3.11 6.46
C VAL A 248 -1.38 -2.51 5.07
N MET A 249 -0.26 -2.17 4.44
CA MET A 249 -0.23 -1.48 3.16
C MET A 249 0.43 -2.30 2.06
N GLY A 250 1.30 -3.24 2.42
CA GLY A 250 2.00 -4.10 1.46
C GLY A 250 1.86 -5.57 1.81
N LEU A 251 1.80 -6.45 0.80
CA LEU A 251 1.57 -7.88 0.95
C LEU A 251 2.30 -8.68 -0.13
N ALA A 252 3.23 -9.55 0.25
CA ALA A 252 3.90 -10.43 -0.70
C ALA A 252 4.27 -11.78 -0.10
N PHE A 253 4.20 -12.84 -0.90
CA PHE A 253 4.83 -14.11 -0.53
C PHE A 253 6.34 -14.03 -0.72
N GLY A 254 7.09 -14.50 0.27
CA GLY A 254 8.52 -14.71 0.15
C GLY A 254 8.87 -16.01 -0.59
N ARG A 255 10.14 -16.20 -0.90
CA ARG A 255 10.67 -17.44 -1.51
C ARG A 255 10.51 -18.65 -0.61
N ASP A 256 10.38 -18.42 0.69
CA ASP A 256 10.12 -19.44 1.71
C ASP A 256 8.64 -19.83 1.80
N GLY A 257 7.79 -19.28 0.91
CA GLY A 257 6.36 -19.52 0.86
C GLY A 257 5.56 -18.85 1.99
N ARG A 258 6.22 -18.04 2.82
CA ARG A 258 5.56 -17.29 3.90
C ARG A 258 5.02 -15.98 3.39
N LEU A 259 3.89 -15.53 3.96
CA LEU A 259 3.30 -14.25 3.65
C LEU A 259 3.96 -13.16 4.49
N TYR A 260 4.44 -12.12 3.82
CA TYR A 260 5.04 -10.94 4.40
C TYR A 260 4.13 -9.73 4.20
N ALA A 261 4.16 -8.80 5.13
CA ALA A 261 3.42 -7.56 5.06
C ALA A 261 4.27 -6.39 5.53
N THR A 262 3.94 -5.21 5.03
CA THR A 262 4.43 -3.94 5.55
C THR A 262 3.27 -3.09 6.04
N ASP A 263 3.53 -2.22 7.01
CA ASP A 263 2.57 -1.23 7.48
C ASP A 263 3.07 0.21 7.28
N ALA A 264 2.15 1.17 7.38
CA ALA A 264 2.46 2.58 7.19
C ALA A 264 2.60 3.34 8.51
N PHE A 265 1.92 2.94 9.57
CA PHE A 265 1.81 3.70 10.82
C PHE A 265 1.74 2.79 12.04
N PRO A 266 2.23 3.25 13.22
CA PRO A 266 2.94 4.51 13.47
C PRO A 266 4.41 4.47 13.03
N ASN A 267 4.98 3.29 12.82
CA ASN A 267 6.36 3.07 12.41
C ASN A 267 6.33 1.99 11.35
N SER A 268 6.84 2.29 10.17
CA SER A 268 6.92 1.31 9.10
C SER A 268 7.65 0.05 9.55
N GLY A 269 7.00 -1.09 9.43
CA GLY A 269 7.52 -2.39 9.85
C GLY A 269 7.37 -3.46 8.79
N LEU A 270 8.20 -4.50 8.90
CA LEU A 270 8.08 -5.74 8.14
C LEU A 270 7.59 -6.83 9.08
N TYR A 271 6.53 -7.53 8.67
CA TYR A 271 5.87 -8.57 9.44
C TYR A 271 5.76 -9.86 8.64
N ARG A 272 5.61 -10.99 9.34
CA ARG A 272 5.08 -12.24 8.78
C ARG A 272 3.65 -12.43 9.23
N ILE A 273 2.80 -12.89 8.33
CA ILE A 273 1.40 -13.19 8.62
C ILE A 273 1.19 -14.70 8.63
N ASP A 274 0.61 -15.20 9.71
CA ASP A 274 0.00 -16.52 9.73
C ASP A 274 -1.39 -16.43 9.07
N THR A 275 -1.54 -16.99 7.89
CA THR A 275 -2.77 -16.90 7.10
C THR A 275 -3.96 -17.65 7.69
N LYS A 276 -3.74 -18.51 8.69
CA LYS A 276 -4.81 -19.25 9.39
C LYS A 276 -5.36 -18.48 10.57
N THR A 277 -4.48 -17.83 11.32
CA THR A 277 -4.82 -17.14 12.57
C THR A 277 -4.90 -15.63 12.43
N GLY A 278 -4.29 -15.06 11.38
CA GLY A 278 -4.12 -13.63 11.19
C GLY A 278 -3.04 -13.01 12.07
N PHE A 279 -2.32 -13.82 12.86
CA PHE A 279 -1.30 -13.30 13.75
C PHE A 279 -0.11 -12.76 12.97
N GLU A 280 0.30 -11.53 13.31
CA GLU A 280 1.43 -10.84 12.74
C GLU A 280 2.65 -10.96 13.66
N THR A 281 3.73 -11.49 13.10
CA THR A 281 5.02 -11.54 13.79
C THR A 281 5.92 -10.45 13.25
N ALA A 282 6.27 -9.45 14.06
CA ALA A 282 7.22 -8.41 13.67
C ALA A 282 8.59 -9.02 13.39
N ILE A 283 9.21 -8.61 12.27
CA ILE A 283 10.53 -9.08 11.82
C ILE A 283 11.55 -7.95 11.96
N ALA A 284 11.22 -6.74 11.47
CA ALA A 284 12.11 -5.59 11.52
C ALA A 284 11.31 -4.29 11.46
N ALA A 285 11.83 -3.24 12.11
CA ALA A 285 11.46 -1.87 11.80
C ALA A 285 12.13 -1.46 10.48
N LEU A 286 11.41 -0.74 9.62
CA LEU A 286 11.94 -0.23 8.37
C LEU A 286 12.40 1.22 8.57
N PRO A 287 13.53 1.63 7.96
CA PRO A 287 14.13 2.94 8.21
C PRO A 287 13.45 4.10 7.48
N PHE A 288 12.32 3.86 6.83
CA PHE A 288 11.57 4.86 6.08
C PHE A 288 10.14 5.00 6.62
N GLY A 289 9.58 6.20 6.50
CA GLY A 289 8.41 6.65 7.26
C GLY A 289 7.08 5.99 6.93
N SER A 290 6.91 5.40 5.76
CA SER A 290 5.72 4.60 5.40
C SER A 290 6.05 3.67 4.25
N SER A 291 5.44 2.51 4.23
CA SER A 291 5.54 1.54 3.15
C SER A 291 4.15 1.40 2.52
N SER A 292 4.07 1.58 1.21
CA SER A 292 2.76 1.62 0.52
C SER A 292 2.47 0.36 -0.28
N ASP A 293 3.40 -0.58 -0.35
CA ASP A 293 3.29 -1.77 -1.18
C ASP A 293 4.41 -2.77 -0.87
N LEU A 294 4.27 -4.00 -1.33
CA LEU A 294 5.33 -5.00 -1.22
C LEU A 294 5.29 -5.97 -2.40
N VAL A 295 6.39 -6.11 -3.13
CA VAL A 295 6.46 -7.08 -4.23
C VAL A 295 7.74 -7.90 -4.18
N LEU A 296 7.64 -9.22 -4.30
CA LEU A 296 8.80 -10.13 -4.35
C LEU A 296 9.51 -10.01 -5.69
N MET A 297 10.82 -9.85 -5.63
CA MET A 297 11.70 -9.86 -6.80
C MET A 297 12.06 -11.28 -7.23
N ASN A 298 11.97 -11.55 -8.52
CA ASN A 298 12.49 -12.81 -9.09
C ASN A 298 14.02 -12.84 -9.08
N PRO A 299 14.66 -14.02 -8.87
CA PRO A 299 16.11 -14.15 -9.06
C PRO A 299 16.45 -13.93 -10.53
N GLY A 300 17.29 -12.96 -10.81
CA GLY A 300 17.81 -12.68 -12.15
C GLY A 300 17.12 -11.54 -12.88
N GLY A 301 16.31 -10.72 -12.20
CA GLY A 301 15.76 -9.47 -12.72
C GLY A 301 16.65 -8.26 -12.44
#